data_3139ebb721e2df78d6267577ebfa4088
#
_entry.id   3139ebb721e2df78d6267577ebfa4088
#
_cell.length_a   1.000
_cell.length_b   1.000
_cell.length_c   1.000
_cell.angle_alpha   90.00
_cell.angle_beta   90.00
_cell.angle_gamma   90.00
#
_symmetry.space_group_name_H-M   'P 1'
#
loop_
_entity.id
_entity.type
_entity.pdbx_description
1 polymer ?
#
loop_
_entity_poly.entity_id
_entity_poly.type
_entity_poly.pdbx_seq_one_letter_code
_entity_poly.pdbx_strand_id
1 'polypeptide(L)'
;MGTNFCHACGRRLGHTTPMSADASAALVAAVAARPSVVAASQPGGPRLVAVRRDGSDGESYPLPGEQVDIGRSEGDLHFDDPHLAPRHARISLRAGQHVITPLETRNGVYRRISQPAELADGALILVGKQVMRFEFLSDVEKTLHPAVEHGVVLFGTPVKAPWGRLRQLTSAGTTRDVFHLTRSDLVLGREQGDMVFSDDEFMSRRHALLQFRSGVALLTDLGSSNGTFVRLTGQHALAPGEMIRLGDELLRFEIG
;
A
#
# COMPACT_ATOMS: atom_id res chain seq x y z
N MET A 1 18.29 14.88 48.97
CA MET A 1 18.56 15.92 47.96
C MET A 1 18.45 15.27 46.61
N GLY A 2 17.36 15.46 45.90
CA GLY A 2 17.11 14.83 44.62
C GLY A 2 17.74 15.64 43.49
N THR A 3 18.48 14.98 42.65
CA THR A 3 19.14 15.60 41.47
C THR A 3 18.14 15.72 40.33
N ASN A 4 17.84 16.96 39.91
CA ASN A 4 16.91 17.29 38.83
C ASN A 4 17.50 17.16 37.40
N PHE A 5 18.51 16.31 37.21
CA PHE A 5 19.20 16.14 35.93
C PHE A 5 19.38 14.65 35.58
N CYS A 6 19.28 14.33 34.27
CA CYS A 6 19.55 13.01 33.77
C CYS A 6 21.06 12.70 33.85
N HIS A 7 21.43 11.61 34.51
CA HIS A 7 22.85 11.22 34.69
C HIS A 7 23.55 10.79 33.40
N ALA A 8 22.81 10.46 32.32
CA ALA A 8 23.40 10.01 31.05
C ALA A 8 23.67 11.14 30.05
N CYS A 9 22.90 12.25 30.08
CA CYS A 9 23.00 13.32 29.07
C CYS A 9 22.99 14.74 29.64
N GLY A 10 22.91 14.94 30.97
CA GLY A 10 22.95 16.23 31.64
C GLY A 10 21.72 17.13 31.43
N ARG A 11 20.64 16.62 30.84
CA ARG A 11 19.44 17.43 30.55
C ARG A 11 18.57 17.57 31.80
N ARG A 12 18.06 18.78 32.05
CA ARG A 12 17.17 19.10 33.18
C ARG A 12 15.82 18.40 33.00
N LEU A 13 15.38 17.62 33.98
CA LEU A 13 14.05 17.01 34.03
C LEU A 13 13.05 18.08 34.48
N GLY A 14 12.15 18.49 33.57
CA GLY A 14 11.11 19.45 33.86
C GLY A 14 10.06 18.84 34.79
N HIS A 15 9.57 19.62 35.78
CA HIS A 15 8.44 19.26 36.60
C HIS A 15 7.17 19.21 35.72
N THR A 16 6.53 18.07 35.62
CA THR A 16 5.16 17.97 35.12
C THR A 16 4.24 18.46 36.23
N THR A 17 3.62 19.61 36.02
CA THR A 17 2.47 20.07 36.81
C THR A 17 1.31 19.09 36.59
N PRO A 18 0.59 18.62 37.64
CA PRO A 18 -0.58 17.80 37.45
C PRO A 18 -1.68 18.66 36.79
N MET A 19 -2.15 18.24 35.64
CA MET A 19 -3.34 18.80 35.00
C MET A 19 -4.56 18.53 35.87
N SER A 20 -5.33 19.57 36.17
CA SER A 20 -6.59 19.48 36.90
C SER A 20 -7.62 18.66 36.11
N ALA A 21 -8.47 17.92 36.84
CA ALA A 21 -9.43 16.96 36.28
C ALA A 21 -10.54 17.59 35.40
N ASP A 22 -10.57 18.91 35.23
CA ASP A 22 -11.61 19.61 34.46
C ASP A 22 -11.29 19.76 32.95
N ALA A 23 -10.08 19.41 32.51
CA ALA A 23 -9.72 19.46 31.08
C ALA A 23 -10.10 18.19 30.32
N SER A 24 -10.44 17.09 30.99
CA SER A 24 -10.82 15.82 30.36
C SER A 24 -12.26 15.77 29.82
N ALA A 25 -13.14 16.67 30.29
CA ALA A 25 -14.55 16.67 29.86
C ALA A 25 -14.81 17.43 28.57
N ALA A 26 -13.87 18.25 28.11
CA ALA A 26 -14.04 19.04 26.88
C ALA A 26 -13.54 18.33 25.59
N LEU A 27 -12.87 17.17 25.69
CA LEU A 27 -12.31 16.46 24.53
C LEU A 27 -13.17 15.32 24.00
N VAL A 28 -14.31 15.03 24.64
CA VAL A 28 -15.22 13.93 24.25
C VAL A 28 -16.44 14.40 23.45
N ALA A 29 -16.63 15.71 23.27
CA ALA A 29 -17.81 16.27 22.59
C ALA A 29 -17.56 16.75 21.13
N ALA A 30 -16.41 16.43 20.52
CA ALA A 30 -16.10 16.82 19.14
C ALA A 30 -16.07 15.64 18.14
N VAL A 31 -16.80 14.56 18.46
CA VAL A 31 -17.03 13.47 17.50
C VAL A 31 -18.49 13.52 17.07
N ALA A 32 -18.81 14.41 16.15
CA ALA A 32 -19.96 14.28 15.23
C ALA A 32 -20.12 15.52 14.35
N ALA A 33 -19.37 15.60 13.27
CA ALA A 33 -19.85 16.30 12.08
C ALA A 33 -19.19 15.65 10.86
N ARG A 34 -19.82 14.59 10.34
CA ARG A 34 -19.60 14.19 8.94
C ARG A 34 -20.13 15.34 8.09
N PRO A 35 -19.31 16.02 7.30
CA PRO A 35 -19.84 16.87 6.25
C PRO A 35 -20.34 15.94 5.14
N SER A 36 -21.63 15.64 5.16
CA SER A 36 -22.32 15.07 4.02
C SER A 36 -22.36 16.12 2.93
N VAL A 37 -21.43 16.03 1.98
CA VAL A 37 -21.64 16.69 0.69
C VAL A 37 -22.66 15.84 -0.06
N VAL A 38 -23.94 16.05 0.26
CA VAL A 38 -25.04 15.62 -0.57
C VAL A 38 -25.15 16.62 -1.71
N ALA A 39 -24.24 16.57 -2.66
CA ALA A 39 -24.51 17.09 -3.98
C ALA A 39 -25.55 16.16 -4.59
N ALA A 40 -26.71 16.69 -4.99
CA ALA A 40 -27.75 15.94 -5.68
C ALA A 40 -27.13 15.20 -6.87
N SER A 41 -26.93 13.90 -6.72
CA SER A 41 -26.39 13.03 -7.75
C SER A 41 -27.37 12.99 -8.90
N GLN A 42 -26.96 13.46 -10.08
CA GLN A 42 -27.67 13.09 -11.31
C GLN A 42 -27.59 11.56 -11.43
N PRO A 43 -28.71 10.84 -11.57
CA PRO A 43 -28.66 9.42 -11.82
C PRO A 43 -27.90 9.19 -13.13
N GLY A 44 -26.74 8.51 -13.08
CA GLY A 44 -25.98 8.15 -14.26
C GLY A 44 -24.63 8.87 -14.45
N GLY A 45 -24.15 9.68 -13.48
CA GLY A 45 -22.84 10.34 -13.56
C GLY A 45 -21.66 9.48 -13.05
N PRO A 46 -20.43 9.96 -13.29
CA PRO A 46 -19.23 9.31 -12.76
C PRO A 46 -19.23 9.34 -11.24
N ARG A 47 -18.83 8.21 -10.63
CA ARG A 47 -18.82 8.04 -9.16
C ARG A 47 -17.77 7.06 -8.70
N LEU A 48 -17.42 7.14 -7.44
CA LEU A 48 -16.72 6.09 -6.71
C LEU A 48 -17.73 5.34 -5.83
N VAL A 49 -17.67 4.03 -5.83
CA VAL A 49 -18.47 3.17 -4.95
C VAL A 49 -17.53 2.47 -3.97
N ALA A 50 -17.76 2.67 -2.67
CA ALA A 50 -17.02 1.95 -1.65
C ALA A 50 -17.36 0.45 -1.75
N VAL A 51 -16.34 -0.40 -1.70
CA VAL A 51 -16.51 -1.86 -1.71
C VAL A 51 -16.23 -2.38 -0.31
N ARG A 52 -17.22 -3.00 0.31
CA ARG A 52 -17.09 -3.58 1.65
C ARG A 52 -16.25 -4.85 1.62
N ARG A 53 -15.83 -5.30 2.81
CA ARG A 53 -15.01 -6.51 2.96
C ARG A 53 -15.68 -7.79 2.44
N ASP A 54 -16.99 -7.85 2.43
CA ASP A 54 -17.79 -8.95 1.88
C ASP A 54 -17.98 -8.87 0.36
N GLY A 55 -17.41 -7.82 -0.28
CA GLY A 55 -17.53 -7.55 -1.71
C GLY A 55 -18.81 -6.79 -2.09
N SER A 56 -19.71 -6.51 -1.15
CA SER A 56 -20.92 -5.74 -1.41
C SER A 56 -20.64 -4.25 -1.60
N ASP A 57 -21.53 -3.57 -2.29
CA ASP A 57 -21.46 -2.14 -2.50
C ASP A 57 -21.80 -1.38 -1.21
N GLY A 58 -20.97 -0.40 -0.93
CA GLY A 58 -21.12 0.54 0.17
C GLY A 58 -21.70 1.87 -0.28
N GLU A 59 -21.18 2.95 0.30
CA GLU A 59 -21.56 4.31 -0.03
C GLU A 59 -21.06 4.69 -1.43
N SER A 60 -21.86 5.50 -2.13
CA SER A 60 -21.52 6.00 -3.46
C SER A 60 -21.19 7.49 -3.38
N TYR A 61 -20.04 7.85 -3.94
CA TYR A 61 -19.50 9.20 -3.94
C TYR A 61 -19.51 9.75 -5.36
N PRO A 62 -20.43 10.64 -5.72
CA PRO A 62 -20.44 11.26 -7.03
C PRO A 62 -19.16 12.08 -7.25
N LEU A 63 -18.70 12.17 -8.49
CA LEU A 63 -17.56 12.96 -8.90
C LEU A 63 -18.06 14.18 -9.69
N PRO A 64 -18.52 15.25 -9.02
CA PRO A 64 -19.04 16.43 -9.68
C PRO A 64 -17.88 17.28 -10.23
N GLY A 65 -18.07 17.80 -11.45
CA GLY A 65 -17.14 18.75 -12.04
C GLY A 65 -15.87 18.12 -12.62
N GLU A 66 -14.89 18.97 -12.87
CA GLU A 66 -13.64 18.58 -13.56
C GLU A 66 -12.57 18.04 -12.63
N GLN A 67 -12.69 18.25 -11.31
CA GLN A 67 -11.71 17.85 -10.32
C GLN A 67 -12.38 17.54 -8.98
N VAL A 68 -11.93 16.47 -8.34
CA VAL A 68 -12.32 16.05 -6.99
C VAL A 68 -11.06 15.61 -6.24
N ASP A 69 -10.81 16.23 -5.10
CA ASP A 69 -9.71 15.87 -4.20
C ASP A 69 -10.22 14.93 -3.10
N ILE A 70 -9.45 13.89 -2.82
CA ILE A 70 -9.73 12.87 -1.82
C ILE A 70 -8.69 12.94 -0.71
N GLY A 71 -9.12 12.95 0.55
CA GLY A 71 -8.18 12.96 1.66
C GLY A 71 -8.82 12.62 2.99
N ARG A 72 -8.00 12.66 4.05
CA ARG A 72 -8.49 12.44 5.40
C ARG A 72 -9.23 13.66 5.97
N SER A 73 -8.71 14.86 5.74
CA SER A 73 -9.22 16.10 6.33
C SER A 73 -9.30 17.27 5.36
N GLU A 74 -8.71 17.15 4.17
CA GLU A 74 -8.70 18.18 3.14
C GLU A 74 -9.16 17.60 1.81
N GLY A 75 -9.91 18.38 1.03
CA GLY A 75 -10.46 18.01 -0.27
C GLY A 75 -11.98 17.96 -0.27
N ASP A 76 -12.53 17.33 -1.29
CA ASP A 76 -13.97 17.25 -1.53
C ASP A 76 -14.59 15.99 -0.94
N LEU A 77 -13.84 14.88 -0.98
CA LEU A 77 -14.22 13.59 -0.38
C LEU A 77 -13.31 13.28 0.81
N HIS A 78 -13.91 13.11 1.98
CA HIS A 78 -13.22 12.82 3.21
C HIS A 78 -13.51 11.40 3.69
N PHE A 79 -12.44 10.68 4.05
CA PHE A 79 -12.51 9.37 4.71
C PHE A 79 -11.75 9.44 6.03
N ASP A 80 -12.40 9.04 7.13
CA ASP A 80 -11.79 8.99 8.45
C ASP A 80 -10.88 7.76 8.56
N ASP A 81 -9.78 7.80 7.81
CA ASP A 81 -8.78 6.74 7.74
C ASP A 81 -7.39 7.30 8.11
N PRO A 82 -6.75 6.80 9.17
CA PRO A 82 -5.44 7.27 9.61
C PRO A 82 -4.33 7.02 8.58
N HIS A 83 -4.55 6.13 7.61
CA HIS A 83 -3.60 5.84 6.54
C HIS A 83 -3.67 6.84 5.38
N LEU A 84 -4.69 7.69 5.36
CA LEU A 84 -4.79 8.76 4.38
C LEU A 84 -4.02 10.01 4.80
N ALA A 85 -3.36 10.65 3.83
CA ALA A 85 -2.86 12.00 4.00
C ALA A 85 -4.03 13.00 4.08
N PRO A 86 -3.83 14.20 4.66
CA PRO A 86 -4.85 15.25 4.64
C PRO A 86 -5.47 15.45 3.25
N ARG A 87 -4.64 15.53 2.22
CA ARG A 87 -4.99 15.45 0.79
C ARG A 87 -4.20 14.31 0.17
N HIS A 88 -4.87 13.26 -0.28
CA HIS A 88 -4.23 11.98 -0.64
C HIS A 88 -4.17 11.74 -2.14
N ALA A 89 -5.25 11.97 -2.83
CA ALA A 89 -5.37 11.75 -4.26
C ALA A 89 -6.28 12.81 -4.91
N ARG A 90 -6.13 12.98 -6.21
CA ARG A 90 -6.95 13.85 -7.04
C ARG A 90 -7.50 13.06 -8.22
N ILE A 91 -8.79 13.14 -8.45
CA ILE A 91 -9.41 12.71 -9.71
C ILE A 91 -9.70 13.93 -10.54
N SER A 92 -9.27 13.94 -11.79
CA SER A 92 -9.51 15.03 -12.73
C SER A 92 -10.07 14.49 -14.03
N LEU A 93 -11.02 15.22 -14.63
CA LEU A 93 -11.49 14.92 -15.98
C LEU A 93 -10.52 15.55 -16.99
N ARG A 94 -9.86 14.72 -17.81
CA ARG A 94 -8.91 15.16 -18.84
C ARG A 94 -9.21 14.48 -20.16
N ALA A 95 -9.44 15.29 -21.18
CA ALA A 95 -9.80 14.80 -22.53
C ALA A 95 -10.92 13.74 -22.50
N GLY A 96 -11.94 13.94 -21.65
CA GLY A 96 -13.06 13.01 -21.53
C GLY A 96 -12.80 11.76 -20.68
N GLN A 97 -11.62 11.62 -20.09
CA GLN A 97 -11.25 10.51 -19.20
C GLN A 97 -11.04 10.99 -17.77
N HIS A 98 -11.48 10.20 -16.80
CA HIS A 98 -11.16 10.42 -15.39
C HIS A 98 -9.78 9.87 -15.10
N VAL A 99 -8.92 10.73 -14.58
CA VAL A 99 -7.53 10.41 -14.26
C VAL A 99 -7.30 10.59 -12.77
N ILE A 100 -6.87 9.55 -12.08
CA ILE A 100 -6.42 9.65 -10.70
C ILE A 100 -4.94 9.98 -10.64
N THR A 101 -4.60 10.93 -9.78
CA THR A 101 -3.23 11.36 -9.50
C THR A 101 -2.96 11.20 -8.01
N PRO A 102 -2.05 10.32 -7.59
CA PRO A 102 -1.55 10.31 -6.22
C PRO A 102 -0.92 11.67 -5.91
N LEU A 103 -1.26 12.26 -4.77
CA LEU A 103 -0.63 13.47 -4.26
C LEU A 103 0.56 13.09 -3.36
N GLU A 104 1.12 14.01 -2.63
CA GLU A 104 2.23 13.73 -1.70
C GLU A 104 1.74 12.86 -0.54
N THR A 105 1.76 11.56 -0.73
CA THR A 105 1.33 10.57 0.25
C THR A 105 2.34 9.46 0.45
N ARG A 106 2.60 9.11 1.72
CA ARG A 106 3.50 8.00 2.06
C ARG A 106 2.91 6.65 1.70
N ASN A 107 1.63 6.44 1.98
CA ASN A 107 0.97 5.16 1.73
C ASN A 107 0.60 4.96 0.26
N GLY A 108 0.36 6.05 -0.49
CA GLY A 108 0.11 5.98 -1.92
C GLY A 108 -1.29 5.50 -2.30
N VAL A 109 -1.52 5.46 -3.59
CA VAL A 109 -2.73 4.94 -4.22
C VAL A 109 -2.37 3.65 -4.93
N TYR A 110 -3.17 2.61 -4.72
CA TYR A 110 -2.98 1.31 -5.34
C TYR A 110 -4.13 0.99 -6.28
N ARG A 111 -3.83 0.41 -7.44
CA ARG A 111 -4.84 -0.16 -8.32
C ARG A 111 -4.88 -1.69 -8.18
N ARG A 112 -6.06 -2.28 -8.15
CA ARG A 112 -6.24 -3.73 -8.24
C ARG A 112 -5.87 -4.20 -9.64
N ILE A 113 -5.10 -5.28 -9.73
CA ILE A 113 -4.80 -5.88 -11.02
C ILE A 113 -5.90 -6.91 -11.38
N SER A 114 -6.39 -6.85 -12.61
CA SER A 114 -7.33 -7.82 -13.19
C SER A 114 -6.68 -8.65 -14.30
N GLN A 115 -5.52 -8.22 -14.78
CA GLN A 115 -4.69 -8.89 -15.76
C GLN A 115 -3.24 -8.90 -15.25
N PRO A 116 -2.36 -9.75 -15.77
CA PRO A 116 -0.95 -9.74 -15.42
C PRO A 116 -0.37 -8.33 -15.56
N ALA A 117 0.25 -7.83 -14.50
CA ALA A 117 0.84 -6.51 -14.45
C ALA A 117 2.37 -6.62 -14.47
N GLU A 118 3.00 -5.86 -15.36
CA GLU A 118 4.44 -5.72 -15.38
C GLU A 118 4.91 -4.90 -14.19
N LEU A 119 5.95 -5.38 -13.51
CA LEU A 119 6.58 -4.69 -12.39
C LEU A 119 7.86 -3.99 -12.86
N ALA A 120 7.86 -2.67 -12.75
CA ALA A 120 9.08 -1.89 -12.87
C ALA A 120 9.97 -2.05 -11.63
N ASP A 121 11.25 -1.72 -11.77
CA ASP A 121 12.16 -1.65 -10.63
C ASP A 121 11.65 -0.66 -9.58
N GLY A 122 11.69 -1.06 -8.31
CA GLY A 122 11.17 -0.26 -7.19
C GLY A 122 9.63 -0.31 -7.02
N ALA A 123 8.90 -1.05 -7.86
CA ALA A 123 7.44 -1.17 -7.76
C ALA A 123 7.01 -1.66 -6.37
N LEU A 124 5.97 -1.01 -5.83
CA LEU A 124 5.33 -1.45 -4.59
C LEU A 124 4.07 -2.26 -4.91
N ILE A 125 3.98 -3.43 -4.32
CA ILE A 125 2.83 -4.32 -4.43
C ILE A 125 2.19 -4.52 -3.06
N LEU A 126 0.88 -4.73 -3.05
CA LEU A 126 0.11 -5.07 -1.85
C LEU A 126 -0.62 -6.39 -2.11
N VAL A 127 -0.31 -7.39 -1.31
CA VAL A 127 -0.87 -8.74 -1.37
C VAL A 127 -1.30 -9.14 0.04
N GLY A 128 -2.60 -9.32 0.29
CA GLY A 128 -3.12 -9.39 1.64
C GLY A 128 -2.84 -8.10 2.42
N LYS A 129 -2.18 -8.20 3.57
CA LYS A 129 -1.65 -7.06 4.35
C LYS A 129 -0.18 -6.74 4.02
N GLN A 130 0.47 -7.52 3.15
CA GLN A 130 1.88 -7.39 2.89
C GLN A 130 2.16 -6.33 1.84
N VAL A 131 2.86 -5.27 2.24
CA VAL A 131 3.44 -4.29 1.32
C VAL A 131 4.86 -4.74 1.01
N MET A 132 5.14 -4.98 -0.26
CA MET A 132 6.45 -5.43 -0.70
C MET A 132 6.98 -4.54 -1.81
N ARG A 133 8.28 -4.24 -1.76
CA ARG A 133 9.00 -3.57 -2.84
C ARG A 133 9.68 -4.60 -3.70
N PHE A 134 9.37 -4.58 -4.98
CA PHE A 134 10.07 -5.36 -5.99
C PHE A 134 11.31 -4.61 -6.47
N GLU A 135 12.44 -5.32 -6.60
CA GLU A 135 13.69 -4.77 -7.13
C GLU A 135 14.35 -5.80 -8.06
N PHE A 136 14.80 -5.35 -9.23
CA PHE A 136 15.75 -6.13 -10.02
C PHE A 136 17.13 -6.09 -9.37
N LEU A 137 17.87 -7.17 -9.46
CA LEU A 137 19.26 -7.16 -9.03
C LEU A 137 20.16 -6.64 -10.14
N SER A 138 21.15 -5.83 -9.77
CA SER A 138 22.21 -5.39 -10.66
C SER A 138 23.08 -6.58 -11.12
N ASP A 139 23.80 -6.43 -12.20
CA ASP A 139 24.67 -7.50 -12.70
C ASP A 139 25.78 -7.85 -11.71
N VAL A 140 26.23 -6.87 -10.91
CA VAL A 140 27.21 -7.09 -9.84
C VAL A 140 26.60 -7.99 -8.75
N GLU A 141 25.35 -7.75 -8.34
CA GLU A 141 24.68 -8.58 -7.32
C GLU A 141 24.32 -9.98 -7.84
N LYS A 142 24.18 -10.16 -9.16
CA LYS A 142 23.96 -11.47 -9.78
C LYS A 142 25.23 -12.32 -9.87
N THR A 143 26.39 -11.67 -9.86
CA THR A 143 27.69 -12.35 -9.96
C THR A 143 28.10 -12.89 -8.59
N LEU A 144 27.47 -13.99 -8.20
CA LEU A 144 27.80 -14.69 -6.95
C LEU A 144 28.75 -15.86 -7.27
N HIS A 145 29.94 -15.79 -6.72
CA HIS A 145 30.92 -16.87 -6.78
C HIS A 145 31.11 -17.46 -5.37
N PRO A 146 31.50 -18.75 -5.26
CA PRO A 146 31.95 -19.29 -4.00
C PRO A 146 33.05 -18.40 -3.41
N ALA A 147 32.91 -17.99 -2.18
CA ALA A 147 33.93 -17.19 -1.51
C ALA A 147 35.20 -18.04 -1.29
N VAL A 148 36.36 -17.44 -1.51
CA VAL A 148 37.67 -18.05 -1.23
C VAL A 148 38.35 -17.23 -0.14
N GLU A 149 38.65 -17.87 0.97
CA GLU A 149 39.33 -17.24 2.08
C GLU A 149 40.65 -18.00 2.36
N HIS A 150 41.75 -17.29 2.32
CA HIS A 150 43.12 -17.89 2.47
C HIS A 150 43.38 -19.10 1.55
N GLY A 151 42.86 -19.06 0.31
CA GLY A 151 43.02 -20.14 -0.67
C GLY A 151 42.06 -21.32 -0.50
N VAL A 152 41.14 -21.25 0.46
CA VAL A 152 40.16 -22.30 0.73
C VAL A 152 38.78 -21.83 0.24
N VAL A 153 38.10 -22.64 -0.59
CA VAL A 153 36.72 -22.42 -0.99
C VAL A 153 35.80 -22.70 0.21
N LEU A 154 34.92 -21.72 0.53
CA LEU A 154 34.01 -21.91 1.66
C LEU A 154 32.98 -23.01 1.36
N PHE A 155 32.79 -23.89 2.34
CA PHE A 155 31.72 -24.90 2.29
C PHE A 155 30.38 -24.29 2.67
N GLY A 156 29.32 -24.57 1.88
CA GLY A 156 28.00 -24.03 2.15
C GLY A 156 26.95 -24.46 1.13
N THR A 157 25.75 -23.90 1.26
CA THR A 157 24.67 -24.12 0.29
C THR A 157 25.07 -23.56 -1.09
N PRO A 158 24.89 -24.33 -2.17
CA PRO A 158 25.20 -23.85 -3.51
C PRO A 158 24.49 -22.54 -3.83
N VAL A 159 25.23 -21.59 -4.39
CA VAL A 159 24.72 -20.28 -4.79
C VAL A 159 23.81 -20.44 -6.00
N LYS A 160 22.61 -19.87 -5.93
CA LYS A 160 21.72 -19.63 -7.09
C LYS A 160 21.62 -18.14 -7.27
N ALA A 161 22.05 -17.63 -8.42
CA ALA A 161 21.94 -16.21 -8.75
C ALA A 161 20.47 -15.80 -8.83
N PRO A 162 20.00 -14.87 -7.98
CA PRO A 162 18.65 -14.35 -8.06
C PRO A 162 18.56 -13.34 -9.20
N TRP A 163 17.37 -13.25 -9.82
CA TRP A 163 17.08 -12.26 -10.84
C TRP A 163 16.48 -10.98 -10.25
N GLY A 164 15.95 -11.05 -9.01
CA GLY A 164 15.34 -9.95 -8.32
C GLY A 164 15.15 -10.27 -6.85
N ARG A 165 14.53 -9.35 -6.12
CA ARG A 165 14.12 -9.54 -4.72
C ARG A 165 12.82 -8.82 -4.40
N LEU A 166 12.11 -9.32 -3.42
CA LEU A 166 11.01 -8.64 -2.75
C LEU A 166 11.46 -8.26 -1.35
N ARG A 167 11.33 -6.98 -1.00
CA ARG A 167 11.53 -6.49 0.37
C ARG A 167 10.19 -6.27 1.02
N GLN A 168 9.89 -6.99 2.07
CA GLN A 168 8.70 -6.79 2.89
C GLN A 168 8.87 -5.54 3.75
N LEU A 169 7.95 -4.58 3.61
CA LEU A 169 8.00 -3.32 4.32
C LEU A 169 7.09 -3.35 5.54
N THR A 170 7.62 -2.88 6.67
CA THR A 170 6.86 -2.73 7.92
C THR A 170 6.09 -1.41 7.95
N SER A 171 5.12 -1.27 8.85
CA SER A 171 4.44 0.00 9.14
C SER A 171 5.38 1.09 9.68
N ALA A 172 6.58 0.70 10.19
CA ALA A 172 7.63 1.65 10.58
C ALA A 172 8.47 2.15 9.38
N GLY A 173 8.17 1.69 8.15
CA GLY A 173 8.90 2.05 6.94
C GLY A 173 10.24 1.34 6.76
N THR A 174 10.54 0.33 7.59
CA THR A 174 11.76 -0.47 7.52
C THR A 174 11.53 -1.77 6.75
N THR A 175 12.60 -2.39 6.26
CA THR A 175 12.52 -3.74 5.69
C THR A 175 12.49 -4.77 6.83
N ARG A 176 11.53 -5.69 6.81
CA ARG A 176 11.45 -6.85 7.69
C ARG A 176 12.20 -8.03 7.10
N ASP A 177 11.73 -8.53 5.96
CA ASP A 177 12.28 -9.69 5.28
C ASP A 177 12.67 -9.37 3.84
N VAL A 178 13.65 -10.11 3.31
CA VAL A 178 14.11 -10.02 1.92
C VAL A 178 14.03 -11.40 1.29
N PHE A 179 13.19 -11.52 0.27
CA PHE A 179 13.01 -12.76 -0.50
C PHE A 179 13.78 -12.65 -1.81
N HIS A 180 14.82 -13.47 -1.97
CA HIS A 180 15.57 -13.54 -3.22
C HIS A 180 14.83 -14.42 -4.23
N LEU A 181 14.63 -13.91 -5.42
CA LEU A 181 13.84 -14.50 -6.50
C LEU A 181 14.78 -15.31 -7.40
N THR A 182 14.87 -16.62 -7.16
CA THR A 182 15.78 -17.52 -7.89
C THR A 182 15.07 -18.44 -8.89
N ARG A 183 13.73 -18.49 -8.86
CA ARG A 183 12.89 -19.30 -9.75
C ARG A 183 12.10 -18.38 -10.66
N SER A 184 11.80 -18.85 -11.86
CA SER A 184 11.02 -18.09 -12.84
C SER A 184 9.54 -17.93 -12.47
N ASP A 185 9.01 -18.81 -11.64
CA ASP A 185 7.63 -18.81 -11.15
C ASP A 185 7.66 -18.93 -9.64
N LEU A 186 7.05 -17.98 -8.96
CA LEU A 186 7.00 -17.89 -7.50
C LEU A 186 5.60 -17.54 -7.04
N VAL A 187 5.01 -18.40 -6.25
CA VAL A 187 3.66 -18.21 -5.70
C VAL A 187 3.76 -17.59 -4.30
N LEU A 188 2.97 -16.53 -4.10
CA LEU A 188 2.73 -15.93 -2.79
C LEU A 188 1.39 -16.43 -2.26
N GLY A 189 1.34 -16.85 -1.00
CA GLY A 189 0.10 -17.32 -0.41
C GLY A 189 0.16 -17.45 1.10
N ARG A 190 -1.02 -17.69 1.71
CA ARG A 190 -1.10 -17.89 3.17
C ARG A 190 -0.64 -19.29 3.60
N GLU A 191 -0.93 -20.30 2.81
CA GLU A 191 -0.67 -21.71 3.16
C GLU A 191 0.17 -22.42 2.11
N GLN A 192 0.07 -22.01 0.85
CA GLN A 192 0.69 -22.70 -0.29
C GLN A 192 1.43 -21.70 -1.16
N GLY A 193 2.69 -21.97 -1.43
CA GLY A 193 3.52 -21.14 -2.29
C GLY A 193 4.99 -21.23 -1.93
N ASP A 194 5.78 -20.46 -2.65
CA ASP A 194 7.22 -20.29 -2.42
C ASP A 194 7.48 -19.25 -1.31
N MET A 195 6.55 -18.31 -1.14
CA MET A 195 6.53 -17.33 -0.06
C MET A 195 5.21 -17.47 0.71
N VAL A 196 5.30 -17.93 1.96
CA VAL A 196 4.14 -18.24 2.80
C VAL A 196 4.04 -17.22 3.93
N PHE A 197 2.85 -16.63 4.07
CA PHE A 197 2.50 -15.64 5.09
C PHE A 197 1.32 -16.16 5.92
N SER A 198 1.60 -17.14 6.79
CA SER A 198 0.59 -17.92 7.52
C SER A 198 -0.31 -17.07 8.42
N ASP A 199 0.22 -15.95 8.92
CA ASP A 199 -0.46 -15.06 9.87
C ASP A 199 -1.30 -13.97 9.18
N ASP A 200 -1.33 -13.95 7.82
CA ASP A 200 -2.08 -12.96 7.07
C ASP A 200 -3.47 -13.49 6.68
N GLU A 201 -4.46 -13.15 7.47
CA GLU A 201 -5.87 -13.52 7.23
C GLU A 201 -6.47 -12.97 5.93
N PHE A 202 -5.88 -11.89 5.36
CA PHE A 202 -6.31 -11.28 4.10
C PHE A 202 -5.65 -11.92 2.88
N MET A 203 -4.68 -12.80 3.10
CA MET A 203 -4.04 -13.53 2.02
C MET A 203 -4.77 -14.84 1.74
N SER A 204 -5.11 -15.10 0.48
CA SER A 204 -5.66 -16.38 0.05
C SER A 204 -4.61 -17.48 0.13
N ARG A 205 -5.03 -18.77 0.21
CA ARG A 205 -4.09 -19.92 0.29
C ARG A 205 -3.01 -19.87 -0.77
N ARG A 206 -3.41 -19.63 -2.01
CA ARG A 206 -2.57 -19.21 -3.14
C ARG A 206 -3.13 -17.88 -3.60
N HIS A 207 -2.35 -16.81 -3.53
CA HIS A 207 -2.88 -15.46 -3.72
C HIS A 207 -2.42 -14.83 -5.02
N ALA A 208 -1.12 -14.80 -5.24
CA ALA A 208 -0.52 -14.18 -6.41
C ALA A 208 0.63 -15.01 -6.96
N LEU A 209 0.90 -14.84 -8.24
CA LEU A 209 2.00 -15.45 -8.96
C LEU A 209 2.92 -14.36 -9.48
N LEU A 210 4.19 -14.44 -9.12
CA LEU A 210 5.25 -13.61 -9.68
C LEU A 210 6.03 -14.44 -10.69
N GLN A 211 6.10 -13.94 -11.92
CA GLN A 211 6.78 -14.63 -13.03
C GLN A 211 7.90 -13.77 -13.60
N PHE A 212 8.97 -14.41 -14.02
CA PHE A 212 10.04 -13.76 -14.76
C PHE A 212 10.20 -14.42 -16.12
N ARG A 213 9.98 -13.65 -17.19
CA ARG A 213 10.02 -14.11 -18.56
C ARG A 213 10.71 -13.06 -19.45
N SER A 214 11.72 -13.46 -20.18
CA SER A 214 12.42 -12.59 -21.15
C SER A 214 12.82 -11.21 -20.62
N GLY A 215 13.29 -11.16 -19.37
CA GLY A 215 13.72 -9.92 -18.73
C GLY A 215 12.59 -9.10 -18.07
N VAL A 216 11.34 -9.56 -18.14
CA VAL A 216 10.16 -8.88 -17.60
C VAL A 216 9.65 -9.63 -16.37
N ALA A 217 9.36 -8.89 -15.30
CA ALA A 217 8.68 -9.41 -14.12
C ALA A 217 7.17 -9.13 -14.22
N LEU A 218 6.36 -10.18 -14.11
CA LEU A 218 4.90 -10.11 -14.20
C LEU A 218 4.27 -10.57 -12.89
N LEU A 219 3.35 -9.78 -12.37
CA LEU A 219 2.53 -10.12 -11.20
C LEU A 219 1.10 -10.44 -11.67
N THR A 220 0.60 -11.60 -11.26
CA THR A 220 -0.75 -12.09 -11.60
C THR A 220 -1.50 -12.43 -10.34
N ASP A 221 -2.74 -11.98 -10.24
CA ASP A 221 -3.66 -12.42 -9.17
C ASP A 221 -4.20 -13.82 -9.51
N LEU A 222 -4.18 -14.73 -8.55
CA LEU A 222 -4.65 -16.12 -8.72
C LEU A 222 -6.11 -16.32 -8.33
N GLY A 223 -6.95 -15.32 -8.49
CA GLY A 223 -8.35 -15.34 -8.07
C GLY A 223 -8.48 -15.16 -6.55
N SER A 224 -7.67 -14.29 -5.99
CA SER A 224 -7.68 -14.04 -4.55
C SER A 224 -8.96 -13.34 -4.09
N SER A 225 -9.38 -13.57 -2.84
CA SER A 225 -10.58 -12.96 -2.27
C SER A 225 -10.47 -11.43 -2.14
N ASN A 226 -9.29 -10.95 -1.73
CA ASN A 226 -9.08 -9.52 -1.45
C ASN A 226 -8.40 -8.77 -2.60
N GLY A 227 -7.89 -9.47 -3.60
CA GLY A 227 -7.19 -8.90 -4.74
C GLY A 227 -5.71 -8.62 -4.49
N THR A 228 -5.00 -8.47 -5.59
CA THR A 228 -3.60 -8.08 -5.65
C THR A 228 -3.52 -6.67 -6.23
N PHE A 229 -2.68 -5.83 -5.65
CA PHE A 229 -2.61 -4.42 -6.01
C PHE A 229 -1.19 -3.97 -6.34
N VAL A 230 -1.09 -2.99 -7.23
CA VAL A 230 0.17 -2.31 -7.57
C VAL A 230 0.03 -0.83 -7.32
N ARG A 231 1.01 -0.22 -6.65
CA ARG A 231 1.03 1.20 -6.37
C ARG A 231 1.19 2.01 -7.65
N LEU A 232 0.38 3.06 -7.78
CA LEU A 232 0.53 4.05 -8.85
C LEU A 232 1.76 4.94 -8.59
N THR A 233 2.59 5.11 -9.59
CA THR A 233 3.76 5.99 -9.55
C THR A 233 3.49 7.37 -10.16
N GLY A 234 2.32 7.56 -10.76
CA GLY A 234 1.93 8.81 -11.42
C GLY A 234 0.45 8.81 -11.77
N GLN A 235 0.09 9.59 -12.78
CA GLN A 235 -1.27 9.69 -13.26
C GLN A 235 -1.72 8.38 -13.90
N HIS A 236 -2.97 7.99 -13.62
CA HIS A 236 -3.59 6.77 -14.14
C HIS A 236 -5.01 7.05 -14.61
N ALA A 237 -5.33 6.70 -15.85
CA ALA A 237 -6.69 6.81 -16.39
C ALA A 237 -7.57 5.70 -15.80
N LEU A 238 -8.67 6.08 -15.16
CA LEU A 238 -9.61 5.14 -14.56
C LEU A 238 -10.53 4.55 -15.61
N ALA A 239 -10.61 3.22 -15.65
CA ALA A 239 -11.58 2.50 -16.45
C ALA A 239 -12.84 2.18 -15.62
N PRO A 240 -14.04 2.16 -16.20
CA PRO A 240 -15.24 1.72 -15.49
C PRO A 240 -15.08 0.31 -14.91
N GLY A 241 -15.46 0.14 -13.66
CA GLY A 241 -15.29 -1.09 -12.90
C GLY A 241 -13.89 -1.27 -12.26
N GLU A 242 -12.95 -0.39 -12.53
CA GLU A 242 -11.63 -0.45 -11.94
C GLU A 242 -11.66 -0.16 -10.45
N MET A 243 -10.91 -0.94 -9.68
CA MET A 243 -10.81 -0.80 -8.23
C MET A 243 -9.49 -0.13 -7.85
N ILE A 244 -9.59 0.90 -7.02
CA ILE A 244 -8.48 1.61 -6.41
C ILE A 244 -8.54 1.50 -4.89
N ARG A 245 -7.39 1.43 -4.26
CA ARG A 245 -7.26 1.40 -2.82
C ARG A 245 -6.45 2.59 -2.32
N LEU A 246 -7.01 3.30 -1.34
CA LEU A 246 -6.40 4.41 -0.62
C LEU A 246 -6.50 4.09 0.87
N GLY A 247 -5.37 3.83 1.52
CA GLY A 247 -5.40 3.35 2.92
C GLY A 247 -6.23 2.06 3.06
N ASP A 248 -7.23 2.08 3.91
CA ASP A 248 -8.17 0.97 4.10
C ASP A 248 -9.38 1.03 3.17
N GLU A 249 -9.58 2.15 2.47
CA GLU A 249 -10.70 2.34 1.56
C GLU A 249 -10.46 1.65 0.22
N LEU A 250 -11.38 0.76 -0.15
CA LEU A 250 -11.46 0.15 -1.48
C LEU A 250 -12.61 0.77 -2.25
N LEU A 251 -12.30 1.43 -3.35
CA LEU A 251 -13.24 2.20 -4.15
C LEU A 251 -13.29 1.65 -5.58
N ARG A 252 -14.50 1.47 -6.12
CA ARG A 252 -14.72 1.10 -7.52
C ARG A 252 -15.16 2.34 -8.29
N PHE A 253 -14.49 2.62 -9.41
CA PHE A 253 -14.87 3.70 -10.31
C PHE A 253 -15.99 3.23 -11.25
N GLU A 254 -17.06 4.00 -11.36
CA GLU A 254 -18.20 3.73 -12.23
C GLU A 254 -18.59 4.97 -13.05
N ILE A 255 -19.05 4.70 -14.26
CA ILE A 255 -19.76 5.65 -15.13
C ILE A 255 -21.15 5.05 -15.32
N GLY A 256 -22.16 5.77 -14.92
CA GLY A 256 -23.56 5.34 -15.04
C GLY A 256 -24.13 5.58 -16.42
#